data_b3693926ebd1c8930c01f2b6a4f17964
#
_entry.id   b3693926ebd1c8930c01f2b6a4f17964
#
_cell.length_a   1.000
_cell.length_b   1.000
_cell.length_c   1.000
_cell.angle_alpha   90.00
_cell.angle_beta   90.00
_cell.angle_gamma   90.00
#
_symmetry.space_group_name_H-M   'P 1'
#
loop_
_entity.id
_entity.type
_entity.pdbx_description
1 polymer ?
#
loop_
_entity_poly.entity_id
_entity_poly.type
_entity_poly.pdbx_seq_one_letter_code
_entity_poly.pdbx_strand_id
1 'polypeptide(L)'
;PVALRLMRGIAGFLFDGEGDGVQVSTPSAVAAVRSTEWALRVQGGATAAFAREGAVFVVGDTGTVRLGAGDGVDVTPGGEVGAVVQWGQARIDLFAQLLGADW
;
A
#
# COMPACT_ATOMS: atom_id res chain seq x y z
N PRO A 1 -11.58 4.01 -13.50
CA PRO A 1 -10.91 3.80 -12.23
C PRO A 1 -10.83 5.08 -11.40
N VAL A 2 -10.72 4.94 -10.10
CA VAL A 2 -10.51 6.06 -9.20
C VAL A 2 -9.01 6.25 -9.04
N ALA A 3 -8.54 7.48 -9.26
CA ALA A 3 -7.14 7.83 -9.10
C ALA A 3 -6.99 8.82 -7.93
N LEU A 4 -6.14 8.46 -6.98
CA LEU A 4 -5.87 9.23 -5.79
C LEU A 4 -4.38 9.52 -5.69
N ARG A 5 -4.02 10.49 -4.86
CA ARG A 5 -2.62 10.83 -4.59
C ARG A 5 -2.41 10.98 -3.10
N LEU A 6 -1.43 10.26 -2.57
CA LEU A 6 -1.02 10.36 -1.18
C LEU A 6 0.42 10.87 -1.13
N MET A 7 0.61 12.10 -0.67
CA MET A 7 1.93 12.74 -0.65
C MET A 7 2.68 12.51 0.65
N ARG A 8 1.96 12.36 1.75
CA ARG A 8 2.51 12.05 3.07
C ARG A 8 1.41 11.56 4.00
N GLY A 9 1.77 10.85 5.03
CA GLY A 9 0.83 10.33 6.01
C GLY A 9 0.47 8.88 5.76
N ILE A 10 -0.66 8.46 6.29
CA ILE A 10 -1.14 7.09 6.17
C ILE A 10 -2.60 7.10 5.74
N ALA A 11 -2.97 6.16 4.88
CA ALA A 11 -4.35 5.97 4.45
C ALA A 11 -4.65 4.47 4.35
N GLY A 12 -5.80 4.09 4.86
CA GLY A 12 -6.34 2.74 4.69
C GLY A 12 -7.47 2.77 3.68
N PHE A 13 -7.62 1.68 2.95
CA PHE A 13 -8.60 1.58 1.89
C PHE A 13 -9.35 0.27 2.01
N LEU A 14 -10.67 0.36 1.81
CA LEU A 14 -11.52 -0.81 1.65
C LEU A 14 -12.21 -0.68 0.31
N PHE A 15 -11.98 -1.63 -0.57
CA PHE A 15 -12.57 -1.62 -1.89
C PHE A 15 -13.34 -2.92 -2.11
N ASP A 16 -14.62 -2.82 -2.41
CA ASP A 16 -15.53 -3.97 -2.48
C ASP A 16 -15.55 -4.68 -3.83
N GLY A 17 -14.71 -4.26 -4.76
CA GLY A 17 -14.55 -4.97 -6.02
C GLY A 17 -15.50 -4.58 -7.13
N GLU A 18 -16.39 -3.64 -6.90
CA GLU A 18 -17.27 -3.12 -7.94
C GLU A 18 -16.54 -2.07 -8.77
N GLY A 19 -16.47 -2.25 -10.09
CA GLY A 19 -15.86 -1.29 -10.98
C GLY A 19 -14.41 -1.55 -11.33
N ASP A 20 -13.69 -0.52 -11.76
CA ASP A 20 -12.37 -0.62 -12.38
C ASP A 20 -11.19 -0.60 -11.40
N GLY A 21 -11.47 -0.45 -10.11
CA GLY A 21 -10.44 -0.44 -9.09
C GLY A 21 -10.00 0.96 -8.68
N VAL A 22 -8.97 0.99 -7.84
CA VAL A 22 -8.41 2.21 -7.28
C VAL A 22 -6.91 2.24 -7.57
N GLN A 23 -6.41 3.38 -7.97
CA GLN A 23 -4.99 3.63 -8.16
C GLN A 23 -4.57 4.79 -7.25
N VAL A 24 -3.52 4.59 -6.46
CA VAL A 24 -2.99 5.61 -5.57
C VAL A 24 -1.54 5.88 -5.93
N SER A 25 -1.22 7.14 -6.23
CA SER A 25 0.14 7.57 -6.51
C SER A 25 0.75 8.19 -5.26
N THR A 26 2.02 7.86 -4.99
CA THR A 26 2.82 8.45 -3.94
C THR A 26 4.07 9.09 -4.57
N PRO A 27 4.91 9.81 -3.81
CA PRO A 27 6.16 10.34 -4.38
C PRO A 27 7.10 9.28 -4.94
N SER A 28 7.05 8.04 -4.44
CA SER A 28 8.00 6.99 -4.84
C SER A 28 7.36 5.79 -5.55
N ALA A 29 6.02 5.69 -5.60
CA ALA A 29 5.37 4.50 -6.12
C ALA A 29 3.96 4.76 -6.62
N VAL A 30 3.40 3.78 -7.33
CA VAL A 30 1.98 3.72 -7.67
C VAL A 30 1.45 2.38 -7.20
N ALA A 31 0.36 2.39 -6.45
CA ALA A 31 -0.32 1.17 -6.01
C ALA A 31 -1.67 1.06 -6.72
N ALA A 32 -1.97 -0.13 -7.23
CA ALA A 32 -3.22 -0.41 -7.94
C ALA A 32 -3.89 -1.65 -7.37
N VAL A 33 -5.19 -1.57 -7.13
CA VAL A 33 -5.93 -2.63 -6.47
C VAL A 33 -7.30 -2.87 -7.08
N ARG A 34 -7.81 -4.09 -6.85
CA ARG A 34 -9.21 -4.48 -7.01
C ARG A 34 -9.60 -5.37 -5.85
N SER A 35 -10.80 -5.17 -5.30
CA SER A 35 -11.40 -6.04 -4.26
C SER A 35 -10.45 -6.29 -3.10
N THR A 36 -9.98 -5.24 -2.47
CA THR A 36 -8.88 -5.36 -1.52
C THR A 36 -9.08 -4.45 -0.32
N GLU A 37 -8.65 -4.93 0.84
CA GLU A 37 -8.41 -4.11 2.02
C GLU A 37 -6.91 -3.94 2.19
N TRP A 38 -6.43 -2.68 2.21
CA TRP A 38 -5.02 -2.39 2.15
C TRP A 38 -4.70 -1.01 2.71
N ALA A 39 -3.43 -0.72 2.92
CA ALA A 39 -3.00 0.56 3.46
C ALA A 39 -1.68 1.00 2.84
N LEU A 40 -1.49 2.31 2.79
CA LEU A 40 -0.24 2.96 2.38
C LEU A 40 0.18 3.96 3.45
N ARG A 41 1.48 4.03 3.67
CA ARG A 41 2.10 5.09 4.48
C ARG A 41 3.22 5.74 3.68
N VAL A 42 3.21 7.07 3.64
CA VAL A 42 4.28 7.85 3.01
C VAL A 42 4.97 8.67 4.08
N GLN A 43 6.27 8.49 4.22
CA GLN A 43 7.07 9.18 5.21
C GLN A 43 8.44 9.48 4.64
N GLY A 44 8.83 10.76 4.59
CA GLY A 44 10.11 11.16 4.04
C GLY A 44 10.30 10.76 2.58
N GLY A 45 9.23 10.72 1.80
CA GLY A 45 9.24 10.27 0.41
C GLY A 45 9.21 8.76 0.21
N ALA A 46 9.48 7.98 1.25
CA ALA A 46 9.38 6.52 1.18
C ALA A 46 7.93 6.07 1.28
N THR A 47 7.60 4.96 0.63
CA THR A 47 6.26 4.38 0.64
C THR A 47 6.30 2.99 1.26
N ALA A 48 5.40 2.73 2.21
CA ALA A 48 5.16 1.39 2.73
C ALA A 48 3.75 0.96 2.34
N ALA A 49 3.61 -0.18 1.71
CA ALA A 49 2.32 -0.72 1.28
C ALA A 49 2.07 -2.06 1.96
N PHE A 50 0.84 -2.26 2.43
CA PHE A 50 0.43 -3.49 3.09
C PHE A 50 -0.92 -3.93 2.57
N ALA A 51 -1.03 -5.21 2.19
CA ALA A 51 -2.29 -5.82 1.80
C ALA A 51 -2.83 -6.68 2.94
N ARG A 52 -4.00 -6.35 3.45
CA ARG A 52 -4.68 -7.16 4.45
C ARG A 52 -5.43 -8.30 3.79
N GLU A 53 -6.13 -8.00 2.70
CA GLU A 53 -6.86 -8.98 1.90
C GLU A 53 -6.73 -8.61 0.42
N GLY A 54 -6.89 -9.60 -0.47
CA GLY A 54 -6.88 -9.39 -1.90
C GLY A 54 -5.48 -9.25 -2.46
N ALA A 55 -5.33 -8.45 -3.49
CA ALA A 55 -4.06 -8.24 -4.17
C ALA A 55 -3.80 -6.75 -4.43
N VAL A 56 -2.58 -6.33 -4.13
CA VAL A 56 -2.11 -4.97 -4.39
C VAL A 56 -0.89 -5.06 -5.30
N PHE A 57 -0.92 -4.32 -6.40
CA PHE A 57 0.24 -4.19 -7.28
C PHE A 57 0.93 -2.86 -6.97
N VAL A 58 2.23 -2.93 -6.68
CA VAL A 58 3.03 -1.76 -6.35
C VAL A 58 4.11 -1.59 -7.40
N VAL A 59 4.12 -0.42 -8.05
CA VAL A 59 5.04 -0.08 -9.13
C VAL A 59 5.96 1.03 -8.64
N GLY A 60 7.25 0.77 -8.67
CA GLY A 60 8.29 1.78 -8.44
C GLY A 60 9.21 1.87 -9.64
N ASP A 61 10.30 2.63 -9.52
CA ASP A 61 11.25 2.81 -10.63
C ASP A 61 11.99 1.52 -11.02
N THR A 62 12.18 0.62 -10.04
CA THR A 62 12.94 -0.61 -10.29
C THR A 62 12.10 -1.81 -10.67
N GLY A 63 10.77 -1.68 -10.63
CA GLY A 63 9.89 -2.78 -11.04
C GLY A 63 8.54 -2.76 -10.37
N THR A 64 7.83 -3.86 -10.57
CA THR A 64 6.48 -4.08 -10.03
C THR A 64 6.47 -5.33 -9.17
N VAL A 65 5.79 -5.24 -8.02
CA VAL A 65 5.55 -6.40 -7.16
C VAL A 65 4.06 -6.55 -6.89
N ARG A 66 3.66 -7.79 -6.57
CA ARG A 66 2.30 -8.12 -6.17
C ARG A 66 2.29 -8.51 -4.70
N LEU A 67 1.42 -7.88 -3.94
CA LEU A 67 1.20 -8.21 -2.53
C LEU A 67 -0.06 -9.06 -2.41
N GLY A 68 0.05 -10.22 -1.78
CA GLY A 68 -1.09 -11.00 -1.33
C GLY A 68 -1.42 -10.71 0.12
N ALA A 69 -2.42 -11.40 0.67
CA ALA A 69 -2.86 -11.14 2.04
C ALA A 69 -1.71 -11.31 3.06
N GLY A 70 -1.47 -10.30 3.86
CA GLY A 70 -0.41 -10.27 4.86
C GLY A 70 0.93 -9.78 4.34
N ASP A 71 1.07 -9.58 3.04
CA ASP A 71 2.32 -9.12 2.43
C ASP A 71 2.45 -7.60 2.50
N GLY A 72 3.68 -7.14 2.64
CA GLY A 72 4.00 -5.73 2.53
C GLY A 72 5.31 -5.52 1.79
N VAL A 73 5.51 -4.28 1.35
CA VAL A 73 6.72 -3.87 0.66
C VAL A 73 7.05 -2.44 1.02
N ASP A 74 8.34 -2.15 1.09
CA ASP A 74 8.84 -0.78 1.25
C ASP A 74 9.47 -0.33 -0.06
N VAL A 75 9.16 0.90 -0.46
CA VAL A 75 9.76 1.57 -1.61
C VAL A 75 10.54 2.76 -1.11
N THR A 76 11.82 2.85 -1.46
CA THR A 76 12.68 3.97 -1.04
C THR A 76 12.23 5.28 -1.67
N PRO A 77 12.66 6.44 -1.13
CA PRO A 77 12.33 7.73 -1.76
C PRO A 77 12.77 7.83 -3.21
N GLY A 78 13.81 7.10 -3.60
CA GLY A 78 14.28 7.04 -4.98
C GLY A 78 13.49 6.12 -5.89
N GLY A 79 12.47 5.42 -5.38
CA GLY A 79 11.65 4.52 -6.19
C GLY A 79 12.14 3.09 -6.26
N GLU A 80 13.12 2.71 -5.44
CA GLU A 80 13.59 1.32 -5.39
C GLU A 80 12.60 0.46 -4.62
N VAL A 81 12.08 -0.56 -5.29
CA VAL A 81 11.11 -1.50 -4.71
C VAL A 81 11.86 -2.59 -3.95
N GLY A 82 11.56 -2.72 -2.66
CA GLY A 82 12.18 -3.75 -1.83
C GLY A 82 11.58 -5.13 -2.04
N ALA A 83 12.01 -6.09 -1.22
CA ALA A 83 11.45 -7.43 -1.27
C ALA A 83 10.05 -7.46 -0.66
N VAL A 84 9.16 -8.26 -1.25
CA VAL A 84 7.86 -8.55 -0.65
C VAL A 84 8.07 -9.48 0.52
N VAL A 85 7.55 -9.09 1.69
CA VAL A 85 7.67 -9.90 2.91
C VAL A 85 6.34 -9.95 3.64
N GLN A 86 6.13 -11.00 4.42
CA GLN A 86 5.01 -11.06 5.36
C GLN A 86 5.33 -10.10 6.52
N TRP A 87 4.42 -9.18 6.79
CA TRP A 87 4.63 -8.23 7.90
C TRP A 87 4.43 -8.92 9.24
N GLY A 88 5.30 -8.59 10.20
CA GLY A 88 5.12 -8.99 11.57
C GLY A 88 3.96 -8.24 12.24
N GLN A 89 3.42 -8.83 13.31
CA GLN A 89 2.25 -8.29 13.98
C GLN A 89 2.49 -6.88 14.54
N ALA A 90 3.69 -6.58 15.02
CA ALA A 90 4.00 -5.25 15.57
C ALA A 90 3.82 -4.14 14.53
N ARG A 91 4.23 -4.39 13.29
CA ARG A 91 4.08 -3.40 12.22
C ARG A 91 2.65 -3.26 11.76
N ILE A 92 1.91 -4.37 11.70
CA ILE A 92 0.47 -4.36 11.41
C ILE A 92 -0.27 -3.55 12.48
N ASP A 93 0.05 -3.77 13.75
CA ASP A 93 -0.56 -3.05 14.86
C ASP A 93 -0.25 -1.54 14.82
N LEU A 94 0.97 -1.18 14.41
CA LEU A 94 1.32 0.23 14.24
C LEU A 94 0.46 0.89 13.17
N PHE A 95 0.25 0.24 12.04
CA PHE A 95 -0.61 0.75 10.98
C PHE A 95 -2.06 0.88 11.49
N ALA A 96 -2.55 -0.11 12.20
CA ALA A 96 -3.90 -0.07 12.77
C ALA A 96 -4.06 1.10 13.75
N GLN A 97 -3.07 1.36 14.59
CA GLN A 97 -3.09 2.50 15.52
C GLN A 97 -3.10 3.84 14.77
N LEU A 98 -2.30 3.96 13.71
CA LEU A 98 -2.23 5.19 12.93
C LEU A 98 -3.49 5.45 12.11
N LEU A 99 -4.17 4.40 11.68
CA LEU A 99 -5.39 4.48 10.87
C LEU A 99 -6.65 4.61 11.71
N GLY A 100 -6.62 4.12 12.94
CA GLY A 100 -7.77 4.14 13.84
C GLY A 100 -8.34 2.74 14.10
N ALA A 101 -9.30 2.68 15.02
CA ALA A 101 -9.77 1.42 15.59
C ALA A 101 -10.47 0.48 14.60
N ASP A 102 -10.97 1.02 13.48
CA ASP A 102 -11.76 0.23 12.53
C ASP A 102 -10.91 -0.47 11.46
N TRP A 103 -9.63 -0.24 11.47
CA TRP A 103 -8.70 -0.87 10.54
C TRP A 103 -7.82 -1.91 11.25
#